data_f386418087772f0bb94cc261b6b642e5
#
_entry.id   f386418087772f0bb94cc261b6b642e5
#
_cell.length_a   1.000
_cell.length_b   1.000
_cell.length_c   1.000
_cell.angle_alpha   90.00
_cell.angle_beta   90.00
_cell.angle_gamma   90.00
#
_symmetry.space_group_name_H-M   'P 1'
#
loop_
_entity.id
_entity.type
_entity.pdbx_description
1 polymer ?
#
loop_
_entity_poly.entity_id
_entity_poly.type
_entity_poly.pdbx_seq_one_letter_code
_entity_poly.pdbx_strand_id
1 'polypeptide(L)'
;MEKCIKEQAKQLTPSAIKYLMATAQLCSAGEGARCVDVAARLNVSKPSAHAMIQNLCSLGLATKKRYGIVRLTPEGEAQAKLCEACYAPLYERMHAALALDEELCRSVALNVLSQFYERIDELAESLNTENTAYPMKEMYSL
;
A
#
# COMPACT_ATOMS: atom_id res chain seq x y z
N MET A 1 -3.15 27.05 -6.04
CA MET A 1 -2.04 26.55 -5.22
C MET A 1 -2.46 25.47 -4.21
N GLU A 2 -3.59 25.62 -3.54
CA GLU A 2 -4.07 24.60 -2.61
C GLU A 2 -4.44 23.26 -3.28
N LYS A 3 -4.89 23.29 -4.53
CA LYS A 3 -5.20 22.07 -5.30
C LYS A 3 -3.96 21.23 -5.61
N CYS A 4 -2.83 21.87 -5.92
CA CYS A 4 -1.58 21.16 -6.22
C CYS A 4 -1.01 20.46 -4.99
N ILE A 5 -1.14 21.07 -3.81
CA ILE A 5 -0.65 20.51 -2.56
C ILE A 5 -1.52 19.31 -2.14
N LYS A 6 -2.83 19.41 -2.34
CA LYS A 6 -3.77 18.31 -2.05
C LYS A 6 -3.61 17.14 -3.02
N GLU A 7 -3.30 17.42 -4.28
CA GLU A 7 -3.05 16.38 -5.27
C GLU A 7 -1.72 15.66 -5.01
N GLN A 8 -0.68 16.39 -4.62
CA GLN A 8 0.60 15.78 -4.25
C GLN A 8 0.51 14.96 -2.97
N ALA A 9 -0.35 15.35 -2.03
CA ALA A 9 -0.56 14.61 -0.78
C ALA A 9 -1.33 13.31 -0.99
N LYS A 10 -1.99 13.14 -2.13
CA LYS A 10 -2.77 11.92 -2.45
C LYS A 10 -1.96 10.84 -3.15
N GLN A 11 -0.78 11.15 -3.64
CA GLN A 11 0.08 10.14 -4.26
C GLN A 11 0.99 9.50 -3.23
N LEU A 12 0.84 8.20 -3.05
CA LEU A 12 1.76 7.40 -2.26
C LEU A 12 2.73 6.67 -3.18
N THR A 13 4.01 6.73 -2.83
CA THR A 13 5.03 5.94 -3.52
C THR A 13 4.83 4.46 -3.21
N PRO A 14 5.35 3.54 -4.04
CA PRO A 14 5.32 2.11 -3.73
C PRO A 14 5.91 1.78 -2.36
N SER A 15 6.99 2.44 -1.98
CA SER A 15 7.59 2.27 -0.65
C SER A 15 6.67 2.72 0.47
N ALA A 16 6.02 3.87 0.31
CA ALA A 16 5.08 4.37 1.33
C ALA A 16 3.90 3.41 1.52
N ILE A 17 3.37 2.85 0.45
CA ILE A 17 2.29 1.85 0.51
C ILE A 17 2.75 0.60 1.26
N LYS A 18 3.95 0.13 0.98
CA LYS A 18 4.56 -1.01 1.66
C LYS A 18 4.67 -0.78 3.17
N TYR A 19 5.15 0.40 3.57
CA TYR A 19 5.24 0.78 4.98
C TYR A 19 3.88 0.94 5.64
N LEU A 20 2.92 1.52 4.92
CA LEU A 20 1.55 1.69 5.42
C LEU A 20 0.91 0.32 5.74
N MET A 21 1.01 -0.62 4.83
CA MET A 21 0.47 -1.97 5.02
C MET A 21 1.17 -2.71 6.15
N ALA A 22 2.49 -2.63 6.21
CA ALA A 22 3.28 -3.27 7.28
C ALA A 22 2.91 -2.70 8.66
N THR A 23 2.78 -1.38 8.75
CA THR A 23 2.38 -0.71 9.99
C THR A 23 0.97 -1.12 10.40
N ALA A 24 0.04 -1.21 9.45
CA ALA A 24 -1.33 -1.67 9.71
C ALA A 24 -1.35 -3.08 10.28
N GLN A 25 -0.57 -3.98 9.71
CA GLN A 25 -0.48 -5.37 10.18
C GLN A 25 0.08 -5.46 11.60
N LEU A 26 1.10 -4.68 11.91
CA LEU A 26 1.68 -4.65 13.24
C LEU A 26 0.74 -4.02 14.27
N CYS A 27 0.01 -2.97 13.88
CA CYS A 27 -0.97 -2.32 14.75
C CYS A 27 -2.16 -3.21 15.06
N SER A 28 -2.57 -4.08 14.13
CA SER A 28 -3.69 -5.00 14.35
C SER A 28 -3.40 -6.06 15.40
N ALA A 29 -2.13 -6.35 15.64
CA ALA A 29 -1.71 -7.36 16.62
C ALA A 29 -1.61 -6.81 18.06
N GLY A 30 -1.77 -5.48 18.27
CA GLY A 30 -1.60 -4.89 19.60
C GLY A 30 -1.86 -3.40 19.66
N GLU A 31 -1.19 -2.72 20.59
CA GLU A 31 -1.43 -1.31 20.92
C GLU A 31 -0.70 -0.30 20.02
N GLY A 32 -0.19 -0.75 18.88
CA GLY A 32 0.56 0.08 17.97
C GLY A 32 1.82 -0.62 17.49
N ALA A 33 2.59 0.05 16.66
CA ALA A 33 3.83 -0.48 16.11
C ALA A 33 5.00 0.40 16.52
N ARG A 34 6.19 -0.18 16.63
CA ARG A 34 7.42 0.57 16.82
C ARG A 34 8.19 0.62 15.51
N CYS A 35 8.92 1.71 15.31
CA CYS A 35 9.78 1.84 14.12
C CYS A 35 10.75 0.65 13.97
N VAL A 36 11.23 0.13 15.08
CA VAL A 36 12.13 -1.04 15.12
C VAL A 36 11.45 -2.27 14.53
N ASP A 37 10.18 -2.48 14.89
CA ASP A 37 9.41 -3.64 14.43
C ASP A 37 9.08 -3.52 12.94
N VAL A 38 8.76 -2.32 12.48
CA VAL A 38 8.54 -2.05 11.06
C VAL A 38 9.83 -2.28 10.27
N ALA A 39 10.96 -1.78 10.78
CA ALA A 39 12.25 -1.98 10.15
C ALA A 39 12.61 -3.45 10.01
N ALA A 40 12.39 -4.22 11.08
CA ALA A 40 12.64 -5.66 11.09
C ALA A 40 11.76 -6.41 10.10
N ARG A 41 10.47 -6.08 10.07
CA ARG A 41 9.50 -6.74 9.18
C ARG A 41 9.81 -6.49 7.70
N LEU A 42 10.25 -5.29 7.36
CA LEU A 42 10.55 -4.92 5.98
C LEU A 42 12.01 -5.13 5.60
N ASN A 43 12.83 -5.58 6.55
CA ASN A 43 14.27 -5.78 6.37
C ASN A 43 14.95 -4.51 5.85
N VAL A 44 14.69 -3.40 6.51
CA VAL A 44 15.28 -2.09 6.21
C VAL A 44 15.99 -1.53 7.43
N SER A 45 16.80 -0.50 7.24
CA SER A 45 17.51 0.17 8.34
C SER A 45 16.52 0.95 9.23
N LYS A 46 16.86 1.11 10.50
CA LYS A 46 16.08 1.93 11.44
C LYS A 46 15.90 3.37 10.96
N PRO A 47 16.96 4.06 10.47
CA PRO A 47 16.79 5.42 9.93
C PRO A 47 15.83 5.49 8.75
N SER A 48 15.87 4.50 7.85
CA SER A 48 14.95 4.44 6.70
C SER A 48 13.50 4.27 7.15
N ALA A 49 13.26 3.37 8.10
CA ALA A 49 11.92 3.16 8.66
C ALA A 49 11.42 4.41 9.36
N HIS A 50 12.27 5.06 10.16
CA HIS A 50 11.92 6.28 10.86
C HIS A 50 11.53 7.41 9.90
N ALA A 51 12.33 7.62 8.85
CA ALA A 51 12.07 8.65 7.86
C ALA A 51 10.74 8.40 7.14
N MET A 52 10.46 7.14 6.76
CA MET A 52 9.23 6.82 6.06
C MET A 52 8.00 6.93 6.97
N ILE A 53 8.12 6.55 8.24
CA ILE A 53 7.03 6.71 9.20
C ILE A 53 6.74 8.20 9.43
N GLN A 54 7.77 9.03 9.49
CA GLN A 54 7.57 10.49 9.56
C GLN A 54 6.84 11.01 8.32
N ASN A 55 7.16 10.46 7.15
CA ASN A 55 6.47 10.80 5.92
C ASN A 55 4.97 10.43 6.00
N LEU A 56 4.65 9.24 6.49
CA LEU A 56 3.26 8.82 6.69
C LEU A 56 2.54 9.75 7.69
N CYS A 57 3.23 10.19 8.73
CA CYS A 57 2.68 11.16 9.68
C CYS A 57 2.38 12.51 9.01
N SER A 58 3.30 12.99 8.16
CA SER A 58 3.10 14.24 7.41
C SER A 58 1.89 14.16 6.47
N LEU A 59 1.62 12.96 5.93
CA LEU A 59 0.48 12.73 5.05
C LEU A 59 -0.85 12.54 5.80
N GLY A 60 -0.82 12.57 7.13
CA GLY A 60 -2.01 12.39 7.95
C GLY A 60 -2.47 10.95 8.07
N LEU A 61 -1.62 9.99 7.71
CA LEU A 61 -1.97 8.56 7.73
C LEU A 61 -1.53 7.86 9.01
N ALA A 62 -0.60 8.44 9.74
CA ALA A 62 -0.10 7.87 10.98
C ALA A 62 0.15 8.96 12.02
N THR A 63 0.21 8.54 13.29
CA THR A 63 0.62 9.40 14.41
C THR A 63 1.70 8.67 15.19
N LYS A 64 2.66 9.43 15.68
CA LYS A 64 3.72 8.90 16.53
C LYS A 64 3.56 9.48 17.91
N LYS A 65 3.34 8.61 18.89
CA LYS A 65 3.20 8.99 20.30
C LYS A 65 4.55 8.92 21.01
N ARG A 66 4.58 9.36 22.27
CA ARG A 66 5.74 9.23 23.14
C ARG A 66 6.22 7.77 23.14
N TYR A 67 7.52 7.57 23.31
CA TYR A 67 8.19 6.27 23.31
C TYR A 67 8.20 5.57 21.92
N GLY A 68 7.97 6.32 20.84
CA GLY A 68 8.12 5.79 19.50
C GLY A 68 7.01 4.85 19.04
N ILE A 69 5.87 4.85 19.71
CA ILE A 69 4.73 4.04 19.31
C ILE A 69 3.99 4.73 18.16
N VAL A 70 3.84 4.02 17.07
CA VAL A 70 3.17 4.50 15.86
C VAL A 70 1.78 3.87 15.77
N ARG A 71 0.80 4.69 15.46
CA ARG A 71 -0.57 4.25 15.21
C ARG A 71 -1.05 4.86 13.90
N LEU A 72 -1.90 4.15 13.21
CA LEU A 72 -2.55 4.70 12.04
C LEU A 72 -3.73 5.60 12.46
N THR A 73 -3.93 6.67 11.70
CA THR A 73 -5.14 7.49 11.81
C THR A 73 -6.32 6.72 11.22
N PRO A 74 -7.58 7.12 11.47
CA PRO A 74 -8.71 6.50 10.77
C PRO A 74 -8.58 6.52 9.26
N GLU A 75 -8.04 7.59 8.69
CA GLU A 75 -7.75 7.69 7.27
C GLU A 75 -6.66 6.69 6.85
N GLY A 76 -5.59 6.57 7.64
CA GLY A 76 -4.52 5.60 7.40
C GLY A 76 -5.01 4.17 7.44
N GLU A 77 -5.88 3.83 8.39
CA GLU A 77 -6.49 2.50 8.47
C GLU A 77 -7.36 2.20 7.26
N ALA A 78 -8.17 3.16 6.82
CA ALA A 78 -9.01 3.00 5.64
C ALA A 78 -8.17 2.78 4.38
N GLN A 79 -7.13 3.58 4.20
CA GLN A 79 -6.23 3.46 3.05
C GLN A 79 -5.45 2.15 3.07
N ALA A 80 -4.99 1.72 4.25
CA ALA A 80 -4.30 0.44 4.40
C ALA A 80 -5.19 -0.74 4.02
N LYS A 81 -6.45 -0.72 4.42
CA LYS A 81 -7.43 -1.76 4.07
C LYS A 81 -7.66 -1.83 2.56
N LEU A 82 -7.80 -0.69 1.92
CA LEU A 82 -7.95 -0.63 0.46
C LEU A 82 -6.71 -1.17 -0.25
N CYS A 83 -5.53 -0.78 0.21
CA CYS A 83 -4.27 -1.29 -0.34
C CYS A 83 -4.16 -2.80 -0.17
N GLU A 84 -4.47 -3.33 0.99
CA GLU A 84 -4.44 -4.77 1.26
C GLU A 84 -5.44 -5.52 0.40
N ALA A 85 -6.65 -4.97 0.25
CA ALA A 85 -7.70 -5.57 -0.59
C ALA A 85 -7.29 -5.66 -2.07
N CYS A 86 -6.48 -4.72 -2.54
CA CYS A 86 -5.97 -4.71 -3.91
C CYS A 86 -4.69 -5.51 -4.07
N TYR A 87 -3.82 -5.48 -3.08
CA TYR A 87 -2.47 -6.07 -3.16
C TYR A 87 -2.49 -7.58 -3.41
N ALA A 88 -3.24 -8.32 -2.60
CA ALA A 88 -3.26 -9.78 -2.69
C ALA A 88 -3.80 -10.27 -4.04
N PRO A 89 -4.95 -9.77 -4.56
CA PRO A 89 -5.41 -10.16 -5.89
C PRO A 89 -4.45 -9.77 -7.01
N LEU A 90 -3.83 -8.59 -6.92
CA LEU A 90 -2.84 -8.16 -7.92
C LEU A 90 -1.63 -9.09 -7.91
N TYR A 91 -1.10 -9.39 -6.73
CA TYR A 91 0.02 -10.30 -6.58
C TYR A 91 -0.27 -11.67 -7.19
N GLU A 92 -1.41 -12.26 -6.84
CA GLU A 92 -1.81 -13.57 -7.33
C GLU A 92 -1.99 -13.59 -8.84
N ARG A 93 -2.62 -12.57 -9.40
CA ARG A 93 -2.85 -12.47 -10.85
C ARG A 93 -1.53 -12.29 -11.61
N MET A 94 -0.63 -11.47 -11.10
CA MET A 94 0.68 -11.28 -11.72
C MET A 94 1.52 -12.55 -11.66
N HIS A 95 1.48 -13.24 -10.54
CA HIS A 95 2.18 -14.50 -10.37
C HIS A 95 1.64 -15.58 -11.31
N ALA A 96 0.32 -15.70 -11.40
CA ALA A 96 -0.33 -16.70 -12.25
C ALA A 96 -0.16 -16.39 -13.74
N ALA A 97 -0.32 -15.12 -14.14
CA ALA A 97 -0.32 -14.73 -15.56
C ALA A 97 1.09 -14.66 -16.16
N LEU A 98 2.07 -14.18 -15.38
CA LEU A 98 3.39 -13.86 -15.89
C LEU A 98 4.48 -14.79 -15.37
N ALA A 99 4.15 -15.69 -14.45
CA ALA A 99 5.10 -16.61 -13.79
C ALA A 99 6.34 -15.88 -13.24
N LEU A 100 6.15 -14.66 -12.75
CA LEU A 100 7.20 -13.86 -12.15
C LEU A 100 7.59 -14.42 -10.78
N ASP A 101 8.83 -14.19 -10.37
CA ASP A 101 9.25 -14.54 -9.02
C ASP A 101 8.53 -13.66 -7.98
N GLU A 102 8.59 -14.06 -6.72
CA GLU A 102 7.86 -13.39 -5.62
C GLU A 102 8.26 -11.93 -5.47
N GLU A 103 9.54 -11.63 -5.56
CA GLU A 103 10.06 -10.28 -5.39
C GLU A 103 9.54 -9.34 -6.49
N LEU A 104 9.57 -9.82 -7.73
CA LEU A 104 9.09 -9.06 -8.87
C LEU A 104 7.57 -8.88 -8.82
N CYS A 105 6.83 -9.91 -8.42
CA CYS A 105 5.38 -9.80 -8.20
C CYS A 105 5.04 -8.73 -7.16
N ARG A 106 5.76 -8.70 -6.06
CA ARG A 106 5.58 -7.67 -5.02
C ARG A 106 5.85 -6.28 -5.56
N SER A 107 6.95 -6.12 -6.27
CA SER A 107 7.34 -4.84 -6.85
C SER A 107 6.29 -4.33 -7.84
N VAL A 108 5.85 -5.18 -8.76
CA VAL A 108 4.85 -4.82 -9.76
C VAL A 108 3.52 -4.49 -9.11
N ALA A 109 3.06 -5.29 -8.14
CA ALA A 109 1.82 -5.03 -7.42
C ALA A 109 1.84 -3.68 -6.69
N LEU A 110 2.94 -3.37 -6.01
CA LEU A 110 3.10 -2.09 -5.32
C LEU A 110 3.14 -0.91 -6.30
N ASN A 111 3.79 -1.07 -7.44
CA ASN A 111 3.81 -0.03 -8.47
C ASN A 111 2.42 0.22 -9.06
N VAL A 112 1.65 -0.83 -9.30
CA VAL A 112 0.26 -0.69 -9.76
C VAL A 112 -0.57 0.05 -8.73
N LEU A 113 -0.47 -0.31 -7.45
CA LEU A 113 -1.18 0.39 -6.37
C LEU A 113 -0.81 1.87 -6.31
N SER A 114 0.47 2.20 -6.47
CA SER A 114 0.94 3.58 -6.47
C SER A 114 0.35 4.37 -7.63
N GLN A 115 0.32 3.79 -8.82
CA GLN A 115 -0.25 4.42 -10.01
C GLN A 115 -1.75 4.67 -9.88
N PHE A 116 -2.48 3.76 -9.25
CA PHE A 116 -3.93 3.85 -9.08
C PHE A 116 -4.37 4.36 -7.71
N TYR A 117 -3.45 4.88 -6.91
CA TYR A 117 -3.76 5.26 -5.53
C TYR A 117 -4.93 6.24 -5.41
N GLU A 118 -5.03 7.22 -6.28
CA GLU A 118 -6.15 8.18 -6.28
C GLU A 118 -7.49 7.53 -6.65
N ARG A 119 -7.43 6.40 -7.33
CA ARG A 119 -8.59 5.64 -7.81
C ARG A 119 -8.61 4.23 -7.22
N ILE A 120 -8.07 4.10 -6.00
CA ILE A 120 -7.92 2.79 -5.37
C ILE A 120 -9.28 2.12 -5.09
N ASP A 121 -10.32 2.90 -4.84
CA ASP A 121 -11.68 2.39 -4.69
C ASP A 121 -12.17 1.69 -5.96
N GLU A 122 -11.94 2.30 -7.11
CA GLU A 122 -12.28 1.72 -8.41
C GLU A 122 -11.48 0.45 -8.68
N LEU A 123 -10.21 0.45 -8.34
CA LEU A 123 -9.35 -0.72 -8.48
C LEU A 123 -9.83 -1.86 -7.58
N ALA A 124 -10.19 -1.56 -6.34
CA ALA A 124 -10.72 -2.54 -5.40
C ALA A 124 -12.01 -3.18 -5.90
N GLU A 125 -12.93 -2.38 -6.43
CA GLU A 125 -14.17 -2.87 -7.03
C GLU A 125 -13.90 -3.78 -8.22
N SER A 126 -12.98 -3.37 -9.10
CA SER A 126 -12.59 -4.17 -10.27
C SER A 126 -11.99 -5.52 -9.90
N LEU A 127 -11.21 -5.55 -8.83
CA LEU A 127 -10.57 -6.79 -8.35
C LEU A 127 -11.53 -7.70 -7.61
N ASN A 128 -12.55 -7.15 -6.97
CA ASN A 128 -13.57 -7.90 -6.24
C ASN A 128 -14.63 -8.52 -7.15
N THR A 129 -14.79 -8.03 -8.36
CA THR A 129 -15.66 -8.67 -9.33
C THR A 129 -14.95 -9.92 -9.87
N GLU A 130 -15.33 -11.07 -9.34
CA GLU A 130 -14.76 -12.38 -9.71
C GLU A 130 -14.94 -12.73 -11.19
N ASN A 131 -15.66 -11.92 -11.90
CA ASN A 131 -16.08 -12.19 -13.28
C ASN A 131 -15.35 -11.33 -14.31
N THR A 132 -14.18 -10.88 -14.03
CA THR A 132 -13.37 -10.24 -15.03
C THR A 132 -12.49 -11.25 -15.75
N ALA A 133 -13.09 -12.35 -16.23
CA ALA A 133 -12.56 -12.96 -17.41
C ALA A 133 -12.77 -11.94 -18.51
N TYR A 134 -11.80 -11.11 -18.80
CA TYR A 134 -11.76 -10.37 -20.04
C TYR A 134 -12.04 -11.37 -21.16
N PRO A 135 -13.11 -11.18 -21.95
CA PRO A 135 -13.29 -12.06 -23.09
C PRO A 135 -12.02 -11.95 -23.94
N MET A 136 -11.35 -13.07 -24.12
CA MET A 136 -10.11 -13.14 -24.89
C MET A 136 -10.25 -12.47 -26.28
N LYS A 137 -11.46 -12.34 -26.78
CA LYS A 137 -11.76 -11.67 -28.03
C LYS A 137 -11.50 -10.17 -28.01
N GLU A 138 -11.67 -9.49 -26.88
CA GLU A 138 -11.43 -8.04 -26.79
C GLU A 138 -9.93 -7.72 -26.64
N MET A 139 -9.15 -8.62 -26.10
CA MET A 139 -7.70 -8.42 -25.98
C MET A 139 -6.98 -8.49 -27.34
N TYR A 140 -7.53 -9.16 -28.31
CA TYR A 140 -6.92 -9.36 -29.63
C TYR A 140 -7.59 -8.57 -30.75
N SER A 141 -8.64 -7.80 -30.45
CA SER A 141 -9.30 -6.94 -31.42
C SER A 141 -8.70 -5.54 -31.41
N LEU A 142 -7.46 -5.47 -31.84
CA LEU A 142 -6.82 -4.18 -32.12
C LEU A 142 -6.83 -3.92 -33.61
#